data_64a11f4c055a83e0dcee09079c63f0b1
#
_entry.id   64a11f4c055a83e0dcee09079c63f0b1
#
_cell.length_a   1.000
_cell.length_b   1.000
_cell.length_c   1.000
_cell.angle_alpha   90.00
_cell.angle_beta   90.00
_cell.angle_gamma   90.00
#
_symmetry.space_group_name_H-M   'P 1'
#
loop_
_entity.id
_entity.type
_entity.pdbx_description
1 polymer ?
#
loop_
_entity_poly.entity_id
_entity_poly.type
_entity_poly.pdbx_seq_one_letter_code
_entity_poly.pdbx_strand_id
1 'polypeptide(L)'
;KYAEQTAVSSGDNVLAAVYQSVLGSVYTDNRRLLDDGVDIGKEYYAKSMAHPDALASAYATGYEPFVVDGVDSKYYYDDLLHVIGMRAGDYRTMHDYYASHGKREGALLTALELVKKSRRAGDEGRVKKSKYIMSLDSLVRQYGDLLPCGEVAIERYAYMENAEDISAEEKMSYINYALMKWGAWQRMNILRNAQRRLTLPSFHASLGGEIALPGVTRKVMVMGLNNIGQIRVSASLLNIDGTTNLDPSNDKDYARLRRHIVSTDPVLTDVHNYVGMPAYKTISDTLEIKGLRTGMYLVEVSTDNVSMPVERRLLRVSNLYPVIEMLPGKKCRVAVLNATTGTAVPGAKVDVVMSIDRDGKEHVKTFTTDVNGEAYVEYKASEPRAYRVYTDEDKAFPRTSMGGRFYYYGNKANVTQTKIYTDRRIYRPVSYT
;
A
#
# COMPACT_ATOMS: atom_id res chain seq x y z
N LYS A 1 18.34 40.20 -9.92
CA LYS A 1 19.61 40.89 -9.61
C LYS A 1 19.48 42.39 -9.69
N TYR A 2 19.07 43.00 -10.81
CA TYR A 2 18.96 44.47 -10.92
C TYR A 2 18.05 45.05 -9.83
N ALA A 3 16.84 44.54 -9.65
CA ALA A 3 15.91 44.98 -8.60
C ALA A 3 16.49 44.81 -7.18
N GLU A 4 17.18 43.70 -6.93
CA GLU A 4 17.89 43.44 -5.66
C GLU A 4 18.99 44.48 -5.42
N GLN A 5 19.83 44.77 -6.42
CA GLN A 5 20.88 45.75 -6.34
C GLN A 5 20.32 47.18 -6.08
N THR A 6 19.19 47.52 -6.72
CA THR A 6 18.48 48.78 -6.48
C THR A 6 17.99 48.87 -5.04
N ALA A 7 17.37 47.85 -4.51
CA ALA A 7 16.90 47.83 -3.11
C ALA A 7 18.06 47.95 -2.11
N VAL A 8 19.17 47.24 -2.35
CA VAL A 8 20.38 47.37 -1.53
C VAL A 8 20.94 48.81 -1.58
N SER A 9 21.02 49.38 -2.77
CA SER A 9 21.56 50.74 -2.94
C SER A 9 20.67 51.81 -2.32
N SER A 10 19.36 51.61 -2.25
CA SER A 10 18.41 52.50 -1.59
C SER A 10 18.36 52.33 -0.07
N GLY A 11 19.01 51.33 0.48
CA GLY A 11 18.96 51.00 1.90
C GLY A 11 17.66 50.34 2.35
N ASP A 12 16.81 49.87 1.41
CA ASP A 12 15.60 49.13 1.74
C ASP A 12 15.95 47.64 2.05
N ASN A 13 16.32 47.39 3.30
CA ASN A 13 16.76 46.08 3.77
C ASN A 13 15.67 45.00 3.64
N VAL A 14 14.40 45.39 3.78
CA VAL A 14 13.28 44.45 3.69
C VAL A 14 13.04 44.01 2.25
N LEU A 15 12.95 44.96 1.32
CA LEU A 15 12.78 44.67 -0.10
C LEU A 15 14.01 43.94 -0.68
N ALA A 16 15.21 44.31 -0.25
CA ALA A 16 16.45 43.62 -0.61
C ALA A 16 16.39 42.12 -0.17
N ALA A 17 15.98 41.84 1.06
CA ALA A 17 15.86 40.51 1.60
C ALA A 17 14.80 39.66 0.84
N VAL A 18 13.67 40.25 0.45
CA VAL A 18 12.65 39.59 -0.37
C VAL A 18 13.26 39.16 -1.71
N TYR A 19 13.94 40.05 -2.43
CA TYR A 19 14.57 39.71 -3.71
C TYR A 19 15.70 38.70 -3.55
N GLN A 20 16.50 38.80 -2.50
CA GLN A 20 17.57 37.84 -2.18
C GLN A 20 16.98 36.43 -1.89
N SER A 21 15.89 36.36 -1.15
CA SER A 21 15.18 35.10 -0.90
C SER A 21 14.67 34.45 -2.21
N VAL A 22 14.10 35.26 -3.12
CA VAL A 22 13.68 34.79 -4.45
C VAL A 22 14.87 34.30 -5.28
N LEU A 23 15.97 35.06 -5.30
CA LEU A 23 17.19 34.65 -6.00
C LEU A 23 17.76 33.37 -5.41
N GLY A 24 17.76 33.19 -4.09
CA GLY A 24 18.11 31.95 -3.41
C GLY A 24 17.35 30.75 -3.94
N SER A 25 16.01 30.87 -4.07
CA SER A 25 15.17 29.82 -4.64
C SER A 25 15.51 29.58 -6.12
N VAL A 26 15.60 30.59 -6.93
CA VAL A 26 15.89 30.47 -8.37
C VAL A 26 17.20 29.69 -8.60
N TYR A 27 18.27 30.04 -7.87
CA TYR A 27 19.55 29.35 -8.02
C TYR A 27 19.50 27.92 -7.49
N THR A 28 18.85 27.69 -6.36
CA THR A 28 18.75 26.33 -5.76
C THR A 28 17.87 25.39 -6.60
N ASP A 29 16.76 25.87 -7.14
CA ASP A 29 15.81 25.06 -7.91
C ASP A 29 16.33 24.71 -9.30
N ASN A 30 17.17 25.58 -9.89
CA ASN A 30 17.78 25.39 -11.20
C ASN A 30 19.19 24.78 -11.14
N ARG A 31 19.55 24.12 -10.07
CA ARG A 31 20.87 23.49 -9.86
C ARG A 31 21.33 22.56 -10.98
N ARG A 32 20.41 22.01 -11.80
CA ARG A 32 20.75 21.18 -12.95
C ARG A 32 21.30 21.97 -14.15
N LEU A 33 21.05 23.27 -14.18
CA LEU A 33 21.46 24.18 -15.26
C LEU A 33 22.68 25.03 -14.87
N LEU A 34 22.99 25.09 -13.58
CA LEU A 34 24.01 25.95 -13.01
C LEU A 34 24.86 25.13 -12.04
N ASP A 35 26.09 24.80 -12.41
CA ASP A 35 26.99 23.94 -11.63
C ASP A 35 27.18 24.45 -10.18
N ASP A 36 27.31 25.76 -9.97
CA ASP A 36 27.47 26.38 -8.66
C ASP A 36 26.14 26.91 -8.06
N GLY A 37 25.00 26.58 -8.66
CA GLY A 37 23.71 27.20 -8.30
C GLY A 37 23.30 27.01 -6.84
N VAL A 38 23.64 25.85 -6.23
CA VAL A 38 23.32 25.58 -4.82
C VAL A 38 24.10 26.47 -3.87
N ASP A 39 25.39 26.73 -4.13
CA ASP A 39 26.21 27.54 -3.24
C ASP A 39 25.89 29.04 -3.40
N ILE A 40 25.67 29.49 -4.62
CA ILE A 40 25.14 30.85 -4.89
C ILE A 40 23.77 31.03 -4.23
N GLY A 41 22.89 30.04 -4.30
CA GLY A 41 21.58 30.05 -3.64
C GLY A 41 21.69 30.19 -2.13
N LYS A 42 22.61 29.48 -1.49
CA LYS A 42 22.88 29.60 -0.05
C LYS A 42 23.40 30.99 0.36
N GLU A 43 24.27 31.55 -0.46
CA GLU A 43 24.76 32.95 -0.22
C GLU A 43 23.61 33.95 -0.25
N TYR A 44 22.71 33.87 -1.23
CA TYR A 44 21.53 34.72 -1.29
C TYR A 44 20.58 34.49 -0.10
N TYR A 45 20.37 33.26 0.34
CA TYR A 45 19.60 32.99 1.54
C TYR A 45 20.26 33.57 2.80
N ALA A 46 21.57 33.44 2.95
CA ALA A 46 22.28 34.08 4.07
C ALA A 46 22.14 35.61 4.07
N LYS A 47 22.25 36.24 2.90
CA LYS A 47 22.04 37.69 2.75
C LYS A 47 20.60 38.09 3.11
N SER A 48 19.61 37.32 2.71
CA SER A 48 18.20 37.61 3.02
C SER A 48 17.86 37.56 4.51
N MET A 49 18.67 36.91 5.33
CA MET A 49 18.49 36.79 6.78
C MET A 49 19.36 37.75 7.59
N ALA A 50 20.07 38.70 6.93
CA ALA A 50 21.01 39.57 7.60
C ALA A 50 20.34 40.60 8.56
N HIS A 51 19.06 40.90 8.36
CA HIS A 51 18.34 41.94 9.14
C HIS A 51 17.03 41.38 9.73
N PRO A 52 17.08 40.42 10.70
CA PRO A 52 15.90 39.74 11.23
C PRO A 52 14.91 40.71 11.91
N ASP A 53 15.37 41.75 12.59
CA ASP A 53 14.49 42.72 13.23
C ASP A 53 13.64 43.50 12.20
N ALA A 54 14.22 43.86 11.07
CA ALA A 54 13.51 44.54 9.99
C ALA A 54 12.46 43.62 9.36
N LEU A 55 12.82 42.36 9.13
CA LEU A 55 11.90 41.36 8.59
C LEU A 55 10.73 41.08 9.54
N ALA A 56 11.00 40.97 10.82
CA ALA A 56 9.97 40.70 11.83
C ALA A 56 9.05 41.91 12.10
N SER A 57 9.40 43.05 11.61
CA SER A 57 8.61 44.31 11.68
C SER A 57 7.74 44.51 10.43
N ALA A 58 7.93 43.72 9.39
CA ALA A 58 7.21 43.82 8.12
C ALA A 58 6.26 42.59 7.95
N TYR A 59 5.07 42.85 7.40
CA TYR A 59 4.08 41.81 7.08
C TYR A 59 4.31 41.21 5.71
N ALA A 60 4.18 39.89 5.59
CA ALA A 60 4.39 39.16 4.33
C ALA A 60 3.42 39.64 3.22
N THR A 61 2.17 39.93 3.57
CA THR A 61 1.12 40.39 2.64
C THR A 61 1.50 41.66 1.87
N GLY A 62 2.43 42.48 2.37
CA GLY A 62 2.93 43.66 1.68
C GLY A 62 3.86 43.34 0.50
N TYR A 63 4.29 42.11 0.32
CA TYR A 63 5.32 41.71 -0.64
C TYR A 63 4.88 40.60 -1.61
N GLU A 64 3.59 40.40 -1.72
CA GLU A 64 3.03 39.51 -2.75
C GLU A 64 3.29 40.05 -4.17
N PRO A 65 3.53 39.21 -5.17
CA PRO A 65 3.53 37.74 -5.15
C PRO A 65 4.90 37.10 -4.86
N PHE A 66 5.91 37.86 -4.46
CA PHE A 66 7.27 37.35 -4.24
C PHE A 66 7.37 36.42 -3.04
N VAL A 67 6.58 36.71 -2.03
CA VAL A 67 6.38 35.87 -0.84
C VAL A 67 4.89 35.73 -0.57
N VAL A 68 4.50 34.57 -0.09
CA VAL A 68 3.10 34.22 0.22
C VAL A 68 3.04 33.67 1.64
N ASP A 69 2.09 34.15 2.41
CA ASP A 69 1.83 33.64 3.76
C ASP A 69 1.50 32.15 3.77
N GLY A 70 2.07 31.44 4.71
CA GLY A 70 1.72 30.05 4.97
C GLY A 70 0.52 29.94 5.93
N VAL A 71 -0.08 28.76 5.99
CA VAL A 71 -1.21 28.46 6.89
C VAL A 71 -0.88 28.73 8.38
N ASP A 72 0.41 28.63 8.71
CA ASP A 72 0.92 28.78 10.07
C ASP A 72 1.41 30.19 10.40
N SER A 73 1.32 31.15 9.47
CA SER A 73 1.83 32.54 9.61
C SER A 73 1.39 33.22 10.90
N LYS A 74 0.13 33.03 11.31
CA LYS A 74 -0.42 33.61 12.54
C LYS A 74 0.36 33.25 13.81
N TYR A 75 1.02 32.09 13.84
CA TYR A 75 1.85 31.64 14.96
C TYR A 75 3.26 32.23 14.92
N TYR A 76 3.59 32.88 13.81
CA TYR A 76 4.79 33.66 13.58
C TYR A 76 4.47 35.13 13.40
N TYR A 77 3.29 35.56 13.88
CA TYR A 77 2.86 36.96 13.90
C TYR A 77 2.72 37.58 12.51
N ASP A 78 2.49 36.79 11.47
CA ASP A 78 2.33 37.15 10.06
C ASP A 78 3.52 37.96 9.50
N ASP A 79 4.72 37.77 10.10
CA ASP A 79 5.91 38.52 9.76
C ASP A 79 6.69 37.92 8.57
N LEU A 80 7.51 38.75 7.92
CA LEU A 80 8.38 38.32 6.84
C LEU A 80 9.54 37.43 7.30
N LEU A 81 10.00 37.57 8.54
CA LEU A 81 11.07 36.76 9.10
C LEU A 81 10.73 35.27 9.00
N HIS A 82 9.47 34.93 9.31
CA HIS A 82 8.98 33.57 9.16
C HIS A 82 9.07 33.05 7.71
N VAL A 83 8.50 33.79 6.76
CA VAL A 83 8.41 33.35 5.37
C VAL A 83 9.79 33.20 4.73
N ILE A 84 10.65 34.19 4.92
CA ILE A 84 12.01 34.20 4.38
C ILE A 84 12.89 33.17 5.09
N GLY A 85 12.81 33.08 6.41
CA GLY A 85 13.61 32.16 7.22
C GLY A 85 13.28 30.70 6.97
N MET A 86 11.99 30.35 6.80
CA MET A 86 11.56 29.00 6.42
C MET A 86 12.08 28.62 5.03
N ARG A 87 12.03 29.53 4.06
CA ARG A 87 12.57 29.31 2.72
C ARG A 87 14.09 29.15 2.73
N ALA A 88 14.80 29.95 3.51
CA ALA A 88 16.25 29.86 3.69
C ALA A 88 16.67 28.61 4.52
N GLY A 89 15.77 28.03 5.29
CA GLY A 89 16.07 26.97 6.25
C GLY A 89 16.94 27.45 7.43
N ASP A 90 16.91 28.78 7.71
CA ASP A 90 17.66 29.41 8.80
C ASP A 90 16.82 29.50 10.08
N TYR A 91 16.46 28.33 10.58
CA TYR A 91 15.68 28.18 11.82
C TYR A 91 16.39 28.72 13.06
N ARG A 92 17.74 28.86 13.02
CA ARG A 92 18.51 29.34 14.14
C ARG A 92 18.25 30.84 14.33
N THR A 93 18.43 31.64 13.30
CA THR A 93 18.18 33.10 13.34
C THR A 93 16.74 33.40 13.73
N MET A 94 15.78 32.65 13.16
CA MET A 94 14.37 32.78 13.54
C MET A 94 14.13 32.50 15.01
N HIS A 95 14.65 31.33 15.51
CA HIS A 95 14.47 30.93 16.88
C HIS A 95 15.05 31.98 17.85
N ASP A 96 16.29 32.43 17.61
CA ASP A 96 16.99 33.35 18.48
C ASP A 96 16.25 34.69 18.55
N TYR A 97 15.70 35.17 17.42
CA TYR A 97 14.85 36.34 17.39
C TYR A 97 13.57 36.15 18.21
N TYR A 98 12.78 35.10 17.94
CA TYR A 98 11.50 34.92 18.63
C TYR A 98 11.67 34.64 20.12
N ALA A 99 12.70 33.91 20.50
CA ALA A 99 13.00 33.64 21.92
C ALA A 99 13.39 34.88 22.69
N SER A 100 14.26 35.73 22.10
CA SER A 100 14.71 36.96 22.74
C SER A 100 13.62 38.03 22.85
N HIS A 101 12.61 38.00 21.97
CA HIS A 101 11.49 38.94 21.97
C HIS A 101 10.22 38.39 22.65
N GLY A 102 10.31 37.28 23.36
CA GLY A 102 9.17 36.68 24.09
C GLY A 102 8.07 36.13 23.20
N LYS A 103 8.32 35.96 21.90
CA LYS A 103 7.39 35.44 20.91
C LYS A 103 7.38 33.87 21.00
N ARG A 104 6.76 33.33 22.06
CA ARG A 104 6.88 31.94 22.49
C ARG A 104 6.39 30.92 21.44
N GLU A 105 5.35 31.21 20.68
CA GLU A 105 4.80 30.28 19.66
C GLU A 105 5.79 30.12 18.50
N GLY A 106 6.31 31.20 17.96
CA GLY A 106 7.35 31.19 16.93
C GLY A 106 8.64 30.53 17.41
N ALA A 107 9.05 30.81 18.67
CA ALA A 107 10.23 30.17 19.28
C ALA A 107 10.06 28.65 19.40
N LEU A 108 8.89 28.16 19.81
CA LEU A 108 8.57 26.73 19.88
C LEU A 108 8.68 26.07 18.50
N LEU A 109 7.99 26.60 17.51
CA LEU A 109 7.91 25.97 16.19
C LEU A 109 9.27 25.98 15.47
N THR A 110 10.07 27.06 15.62
CA THR A 110 11.43 27.10 15.08
C THR A 110 12.39 26.18 15.83
N ALA A 111 12.26 26.05 17.15
CA ALA A 111 13.01 25.06 17.93
C ALA A 111 12.71 23.62 17.49
N LEU A 112 11.45 23.31 17.18
CA LEU A 112 11.07 22.02 16.64
C LEU A 112 11.74 21.74 15.29
N GLU A 113 11.79 22.73 14.38
CA GLU A 113 12.48 22.57 13.10
C GLU A 113 13.99 22.35 13.28
N LEU A 114 14.62 23.00 14.27
CA LEU A 114 16.02 22.73 14.61
C LEU A 114 16.23 21.31 15.09
N VAL A 115 15.32 20.78 15.92
CA VAL A 115 15.35 19.38 16.38
C VAL A 115 15.18 18.41 15.20
N LYS A 116 14.24 18.67 14.30
CA LYS A 116 14.05 17.85 13.09
C LYS A 116 15.27 17.89 12.16
N LYS A 117 15.87 19.05 11.96
CA LYS A 117 17.08 19.24 11.15
C LYS A 117 18.27 18.47 11.71
N SER A 118 18.44 18.47 13.04
CA SER A 118 19.50 17.71 13.72
C SER A 118 19.37 16.21 13.55
N ARG A 119 18.12 15.69 13.50
CA ARG A 119 17.83 14.28 13.20
C ARG A 119 18.25 13.90 11.77
N ARG A 120 17.87 14.72 10.77
CA ARG A 120 18.20 14.47 9.35
C ARG A 120 19.71 14.48 9.08
N ALA A 121 20.44 15.36 9.74
CA ALA A 121 21.89 15.49 9.58
C ALA A 121 22.71 14.38 10.28
N GLY A 122 22.06 13.56 11.10
CA GLY A 122 22.75 12.66 12.00
C GLY A 122 22.31 11.20 11.93
N ASP A 123 21.90 10.67 10.77
CA ASP A 123 21.20 9.40 10.60
C ASP A 123 22.08 8.15 10.77
N GLU A 124 22.70 7.97 11.94
CA GLU A 124 23.35 6.69 12.29
C GLU A 124 23.29 6.40 13.81
N GLY A 125 22.51 5.38 14.19
CA GLY A 125 22.63 4.62 15.45
C GLY A 125 21.65 4.95 16.59
N ARG A 126 21.40 3.94 17.45
CA ARG A 126 20.48 3.93 18.62
C ARG A 126 20.69 5.08 19.62
N VAL A 127 21.93 5.54 19.80
CA VAL A 127 22.27 6.62 20.75
C VAL A 127 21.67 7.97 20.35
N LYS A 128 21.52 8.21 19.04
CA LYS A 128 20.94 9.47 18.51
C LYS A 128 19.41 9.53 18.66
N LYS A 129 18.72 8.38 18.67
CA LYS A 129 17.27 8.29 18.91
C LYS A 129 16.88 8.79 20.32
N SER A 130 17.63 8.38 21.34
CA SER A 130 17.43 8.84 22.72
C SER A 130 17.55 10.35 22.86
N LYS A 131 18.56 10.96 22.23
CA LYS A 131 18.78 12.42 22.26
C LYS A 131 17.66 13.19 21.57
N TYR A 132 17.14 12.66 20.47
CA TYR A 132 16.01 13.24 19.76
C TYR A 132 14.74 13.32 20.62
N ILE A 133 14.37 12.21 21.25
CA ILE A 133 13.22 12.15 22.17
C ILE A 133 13.40 13.09 23.36
N MET A 134 14.57 13.12 23.95
CA MET A 134 14.87 14.06 25.06
C MET A 134 14.68 15.52 24.63
N SER A 135 15.06 15.87 23.41
CA SER A 135 14.85 17.22 22.88
C SER A 135 13.35 17.53 22.71
N LEU A 136 12.55 16.61 22.17
CA LEU A 136 11.09 16.78 22.06
C LEU A 136 10.44 16.90 23.46
N ASP A 137 10.83 16.08 24.41
CA ASP A 137 10.33 16.15 25.79
C ASP A 137 10.73 17.47 26.50
N SER A 138 11.89 18.03 26.14
CA SER A 138 12.30 19.35 26.62
C SER A 138 11.40 20.46 26.08
N LEU A 139 11.05 20.41 24.79
CA LEU A 139 10.10 21.36 24.18
C LEU A 139 8.71 21.27 24.85
N VAL A 140 8.23 20.04 25.10
CA VAL A 140 6.96 19.84 25.82
C VAL A 140 7.00 20.41 27.24
N ARG A 141 8.12 20.28 27.96
CA ARG A 141 8.25 20.87 29.31
C ARG A 141 8.24 22.40 29.27
N GLN A 142 8.91 23.00 28.27
CA GLN A 142 9.08 24.45 28.18
C GLN A 142 7.84 25.17 27.61
N TYR A 143 7.13 24.53 26.65
CA TYR A 143 6.08 25.16 25.86
C TYR A 143 4.75 24.39 25.89
N GLY A 144 4.58 23.43 26.81
CA GLY A 144 3.40 22.57 26.85
C GLY A 144 2.08 23.26 27.16
N ASP A 145 2.12 24.52 27.63
CA ASP A 145 0.98 25.39 27.80
C ASP A 145 0.47 26.00 26.49
N LEU A 146 1.27 25.99 25.44
CA LEU A 146 0.92 26.56 24.14
C LEU A 146 0.20 25.54 23.24
N LEU A 147 -0.81 25.98 22.52
CA LEU A 147 -1.55 25.15 21.57
C LEU A 147 -0.67 24.59 20.44
N PRO A 148 0.29 25.34 19.83
CA PRO A 148 1.21 24.83 18.83
C PRO A 148 2.14 23.69 19.33
N CYS A 149 2.24 23.43 20.64
CA CYS A 149 2.94 22.26 21.16
C CYS A 149 2.31 20.92 20.69
N GLY A 150 1.10 20.96 20.16
CA GLY A 150 0.49 19.87 19.41
C GLY A 150 1.35 19.37 18.24
N GLU A 151 2.14 20.25 17.60
CA GLU A 151 3.06 19.85 16.55
C GLU A 151 4.22 18.97 17.10
N VAL A 152 4.74 19.33 18.29
CA VAL A 152 5.75 18.53 18.98
C VAL A 152 5.18 17.16 19.36
N ALA A 153 3.91 17.12 19.79
CA ALA A 153 3.24 15.88 20.13
C ALA A 153 3.06 14.94 18.93
N ILE A 154 2.74 15.50 17.77
CA ILE A 154 2.64 14.77 16.50
C ILE A 154 4.01 14.16 16.14
N GLU A 155 5.06 14.94 16.19
CA GLU A 155 6.42 14.49 15.86
C GLU A 155 6.91 13.40 16.84
N ARG A 156 6.59 13.53 18.13
CA ARG A 156 6.90 12.52 19.14
C ARG A 156 6.16 11.22 18.90
N TYR A 157 4.89 11.29 18.53
CA TYR A 157 4.11 10.11 18.17
C TYR A 157 4.66 9.43 16.91
N ALA A 158 5.04 10.18 15.89
CA ALA A 158 5.64 9.63 14.68
C ALA A 158 6.91 8.79 14.97
N TYR A 159 7.66 9.18 15.99
CA TYR A 159 8.76 8.34 16.52
C TYR A 159 8.23 7.09 17.20
N MET A 160 7.24 7.21 18.10
CA MET A 160 6.66 6.09 18.84
C MET A 160 6.01 5.05 17.91
N GLU A 161 5.37 5.51 16.83
CA GLU A 161 4.68 4.64 15.87
C GLU A 161 5.62 3.59 15.25
N ASN A 162 6.87 3.99 14.98
CA ASN A 162 7.89 3.14 14.37
C ASN A 162 8.80 2.42 15.37
N ALA A 163 8.61 2.64 16.68
CA ALA A 163 9.40 2.00 17.71
C ALA A 163 8.81 0.64 18.07
N GLU A 164 9.64 -0.42 17.98
CA GLU A 164 9.24 -1.80 18.29
C GLU A 164 9.13 -2.06 19.80
N ASP A 165 9.86 -1.30 20.61
CA ASP A 165 9.94 -1.39 22.06
C ASP A 165 8.81 -0.63 22.79
N ILE A 166 7.96 0.10 22.08
CA ILE A 166 6.81 0.83 22.64
C ILE A 166 5.52 0.06 22.34
N SER A 167 4.82 -0.33 23.40
CA SER A 167 3.57 -1.10 23.29
C SER A 167 2.44 -0.29 22.66
N ALA A 168 1.42 -0.97 22.16
CA ALA A 168 0.24 -0.32 21.58
C ALA A 168 -0.57 0.44 22.64
N GLU A 169 -0.58 -0.05 23.88
CA GLU A 169 -1.21 0.60 25.02
C GLU A 169 -0.51 1.92 25.38
N GLU A 170 0.81 1.93 25.35
CA GLU A 170 1.60 3.15 25.57
C GLU A 170 1.37 4.17 24.46
N LYS A 171 1.33 3.71 23.18
CA LYS A 171 0.99 4.55 22.04
C LYS A 171 -0.40 5.16 22.20
N MET A 172 -1.40 4.37 22.60
CA MET A 172 -2.77 4.85 22.83
C MET A 172 -2.84 5.84 23.99
N SER A 173 -2.15 5.55 25.11
CA SER A 173 -2.11 6.43 26.28
C SER A 173 -1.52 7.79 25.92
N TYR A 174 -0.45 7.79 25.13
CA TYR A 174 0.16 9.02 24.62
C TYR A 174 -0.76 9.81 23.68
N ILE A 175 -1.43 9.13 22.75
CA ILE A 175 -2.40 9.78 21.84
C ILE A 175 -3.51 10.46 22.66
N ASN A 176 -4.11 9.76 23.63
CA ASN A 176 -5.15 10.30 24.47
C ASN A 176 -4.68 11.52 25.26
N TYR A 177 -3.49 11.46 25.86
CA TYR A 177 -2.86 12.60 26.53
C TYR A 177 -2.69 13.81 25.59
N ALA A 178 -2.14 13.60 24.41
CA ALA A 178 -1.88 14.66 23.45
C ALA A 178 -3.16 15.29 22.91
N LEU A 179 -4.18 14.46 22.61
CA LEU A 179 -5.49 14.92 22.17
C LEU A 179 -6.25 15.70 23.26
N MET A 180 -6.13 15.29 24.51
CA MET A 180 -6.71 16.01 25.64
C MET A 180 -6.07 17.39 25.81
N LYS A 181 -4.75 17.46 25.67
CA LYS A 181 -4.00 18.68 25.98
C LYS A 181 -3.96 19.68 24.81
N TRP A 182 -3.78 19.19 23.59
CA TRP A 182 -3.61 20.03 22.39
C TRP A 182 -4.58 19.66 21.26
N GLY A 183 -5.72 19.07 21.59
CA GLY A 183 -6.66 18.55 20.60
C GLY A 183 -7.24 19.60 19.65
N ALA A 184 -7.23 20.89 20.04
CA ALA A 184 -7.66 21.99 19.18
C ALA A 184 -6.59 22.42 18.14
N TRP A 185 -5.34 21.87 18.20
CA TRP A 185 -4.34 22.15 17.19
C TRP A 185 -4.78 21.65 15.82
N GLN A 186 -4.55 22.45 14.78
CA GLN A 186 -5.09 22.23 13.43
C GLN A 186 -4.68 20.90 12.79
N ARG A 187 -3.51 20.34 13.11
CA ARG A 187 -3.01 19.05 12.56
C ARG A 187 -3.26 17.84 13.45
N MET A 188 -4.02 17.96 14.55
CA MET A 188 -4.30 16.87 15.47
C MET A 188 -5.16 15.74 14.88
N ASN A 189 -5.74 15.92 13.70
CA ASN A 189 -6.35 14.85 12.92
C ASN A 189 -5.37 13.70 12.62
N ILE A 190 -4.07 13.94 12.58
CA ILE A 190 -3.03 12.90 12.46
C ILE A 190 -3.12 11.92 13.64
N LEU A 191 -3.18 12.43 14.87
CA LEU A 191 -3.32 11.58 16.08
C LEU A 191 -4.72 10.97 16.18
N ARG A 192 -5.78 11.67 15.78
CA ARG A 192 -7.13 11.08 15.73
C ARG A 192 -7.20 9.90 14.76
N ASN A 193 -6.54 10.00 13.62
CA ASN A 193 -6.46 8.91 12.65
C ASN A 193 -5.63 7.74 13.21
N ALA A 194 -4.53 8.02 13.91
CA ALA A 194 -3.75 7.00 14.61
C ALA A 194 -4.57 6.30 15.70
N GLN A 195 -5.33 7.05 16.51
CA GLN A 195 -6.27 6.52 17.48
C GLN A 195 -7.28 5.57 16.84
N ARG A 196 -7.90 5.99 15.74
CA ARG A 196 -8.85 5.16 14.99
C ARG A 196 -8.19 3.87 14.48
N ARG A 197 -6.99 3.93 13.92
CA ARG A 197 -6.27 2.71 13.48
C ARG A 197 -6.03 1.72 14.60
N LEU A 198 -5.78 2.20 15.82
CA LEU A 198 -5.59 1.34 16.99
C LEU A 198 -6.92 0.80 17.56
N THR A 199 -8.02 1.54 17.44
CA THR A 199 -9.31 1.20 18.09
C THR A 199 -10.30 0.51 17.15
N LEU A 200 -10.27 0.80 15.85
CA LEU A 200 -11.23 0.18 14.93
C LEU A 200 -10.91 -1.30 14.73
N PRO A 201 -11.93 -2.16 14.73
CA PRO A 201 -11.75 -3.54 14.33
C PRO A 201 -11.35 -3.61 12.86
N SER A 202 -10.43 -4.50 12.56
CA SER A 202 -9.96 -4.74 11.18
C SER A 202 -9.49 -6.17 11.01
N PHE A 203 -9.62 -6.70 9.81
CA PHE A 203 -8.96 -7.91 9.34
C PHE A 203 -8.94 -7.91 7.81
N HIS A 204 -8.09 -8.75 7.25
CA HIS A 204 -8.10 -9.07 5.83
C HIS A 204 -7.80 -10.55 5.65
N ALA A 205 -8.64 -11.26 4.88
CA ALA A 205 -8.49 -12.69 4.63
C ALA A 205 -7.96 -12.98 3.22
N SER A 206 -7.01 -13.90 3.12
CA SER A 206 -6.42 -14.37 1.86
C SER A 206 -6.42 -15.88 1.77
N LEU A 207 -6.90 -16.41 0.65
CA LEU A 207 -6.86 -17.86 0.33
C LEU A 207 -5.56 -18.28 -0.38
N GLY A 208 -4.69 -17.33 -0.75
CA GLY A 208 -3.42 -17.60 -1.44
C GLY A 208 -3.57 -18.16 -2.87
N GLY A 209 -4.78 -18.19 -3.43
CA GLY A 209 -5.08 -18.62 -4.80
C GLY A 209 -6.51 -19.14 -4.93
N GLU A 210 -7.03 -19.16 -6.16
CA GLU A 210 -8.42 -19.46 -6.46
C GLU A 210 -8.70 -20.97 -6.66
N ILE A 211 -7.66 -21.77 -6.89
CA ILE A 211 -7.78 -23.22 -7.13
C ILE A 211 -7.14 -23.99 -6.00
N ALA A 212 -7.84 -25.00 -5.50
CA ALA A 212 -7.36 -25.95 -4.51
C ALA A 212 -7.51 -27.39 -5.01
N LEU A 213 -6.71 -28.30 -4.46
CA LEU A 213 -6.85 -29.74 -4.71
C LEU A 213 -7.92 -30.33 -3.79
N PRO A 214 -8.70 -31.34 -4.26
CA PRO A 214 -9.67 -32.03 -3.43
C PRO A 214 -8.98 -32.80 -2.28
N GLY A 215 -9.61 -32.78 -1.12
CA GLY A 215 -9.12 -33.47 0.09
C GLY A 215 -7.94 -32.80 0.78
N VAL A 216 -7.32 -31.78 0.18
CA VAL A 216 -6.17 -31.06 0.74
C VAL A 216 -6.65 -29.87 1.59
N THR A 217 -6.06 -29.73 2.78
CA THR A 217 -6.32 -28.57 3.63
C THR A 217 -5.87 -27.27 2.97
N ARG A 218 -6.78 -26.31 2.88
CA ARG A 218 -6.50 -24.97 2.40
C ARG A 218 -6.36 -23.99 3.56
N LYS A 219 -5.25 -23.30 3.61
CA LYS A 219 -5.01 -22.26 4.61
C LYS A 219 -5.67 -20.95 4.20
N VAL A 220 -6.38 -20.34 5.16
CA VAL A 220 -6.95 -19.00 5.06
C VAL A 220 -6.12 -18.10 5.96
N MET A 221 -5.25 -17.30 5.37
CA MET A 221 -4.44 -16.36 6.12
C MET A 221 -5.28 -15.15 6.48
N VAL A 222 -5.38 -14.83 7.76
CA VAL A 222 -6.04 -13.62 8.27
C VAL A 222 -4.95 -12.68 8.78
N MET A 223 -4.87 -11.52 8.17
CA MET A 223 -3.86 -10.50 8.46
C MET A 223 -4.52 -9.23 8.99
N GLY A 224 -3.75 -8.43 9.73
CA GLY A 224 -4.24 -7.15 10.23
C GLY A 224 -5.40 -7.29 11.22
N LEU A 225 -5.47 -8.41 11.94
CA LEU A 225 -6.53 -8.68 12.89
C LEU A 225 -6.33 -7.82 14.13
N ASN A 226 -7.29 -6.94 14.37
CA ASN A 226 -7.26 -5.95 15.43
C ASN A 226 -8.64 -5.76 16.05
N ASN A 227 -8.72 -5.76 17.37
CA ASN A 227 -9.96 -5.54 18.14
C ASN A 227 -11.16 -6.43 17.71
N ILE A 228 -10.89 -7.70 17.43
CA ILE A 228 -11.87 -8.70 17.04
C ILE A 228 -11.80 -9.87 18.03
N GLY A 229 -12.93 -10.27 18.58
CA GLY A 229 -13.03 -11.36 19.55
C GLY A 229 -13.09 -12.74 18.91
N GLN A 230 -13.61 -12.84 17.67
CA GLN A 230 -13.77 -14.11 16.96
C GLN A 230 -13.67 -13.92 15.44
N ILE A 231 -13.02 -14.85 14.77
CA ILE A 231 -13.08 -15.03 13.31
C ILE A 231 -13.71 -16.38 13.01
N ARG A 232 -14.61 -16.37 12.04
CA ARG A 232 -15.26 -17.57 11.49
C ARG A 232 -14.98 -17.64 10.00
N VAL A 233 -14.49 -18.78 9.53
CA VAL A 233 -14.47 -19.13 8.10
C VAL A 233 -15.53 -20.18 7.83
N SER A 234 -16.29 -20.02 6.76
CA SER A 234 -17.25 -21.01 6.29
C SER A 234 -17.10 -21.23 4.78
N ALA A 235 -17.41 -22.44 4.33
CA ALA A 235 -17.41 -22.82 2.92
C ALA A 235 -18.74 -23.44 2.55
N SER A 236 -19.46 -22.85 1.60
CA SER A 236 -20.73 -23.34 1.07
C SER A 236 -20.57 -23.85 -0.36
N LEU A 237 -21.03 -25.05 -0.64
CA LEU A 237 -21.01 -25.63 -1.99
C LEU A 237 -22.01 -24.89 -2.89
N LEU A 238 -21.57 -24.57 -4.12
CA LEU A 238 -22.37 -23.91 -5.13
C LEU A 238 -22.69 -24.84 -6.30
N ASN A 239 -23.91 -24.81 -6.77
CA ASN A 239 -24.32 -25.48 -8.01
C ASN A 239 -24.03 -24.58 -9.24
N ILE A 240 -22.76 -24.32 -9.48
CA ILE A 240 -22.21 -23.58 -10.61
C ILE A 240 -20.93 -24.26 -11.09
N ASP A 241 -20.44 -23.85 -12.24
CA ASP A 241 -19.20 -24.36 -12.80
C ASP A 241 -18.09 -23.30 -12.88
N GLY A 242 -16.90 -23.72 -13.31
CA GLY A 242 -15.71 -22.87 -13.38
C GLY A 242 -15.76 -21.72 -14.42
N THR A 243 -16.83 -21.62 -15.24
CA THR A 243 -17.02 -20.50 -16.18
C THR A 243 -17.58 -19.25 -15.49
N THR A 244 -18.02 -19.38 -14.25
CA THR A 244 -18.60 -18.29 -13.49
C THR A 244 -17.58 -17.18 -13.25
N ASN A 245 -17.92 -15.96 -13.67
CA ASN A 245 -17.14 -14.74 -13.46
C ASN A 245 -17.77 -13.80 -12.42
N LEU A 246 -18.66 -14.33 -11.56
CA LEU A 246 -19.30 -13.54 -10.52
C LEU A 246 -18.27 -13.25 -9.41
N ASP A 247 -18.21 -12.00 -9.00
CA ASP A 247 -17.36 -11.55 -7.90
C ASP A 247 -18.16 -11.53 -6.58
N PRO A 248 -17.88 -12.41 -5.62
CA PRO A 248 -18.62 -12.45 -4.37
C PRO A 248 -18.42 -11.22 -3.47
N SER A 249 -17.42 -10.36 -3.76
CA SER A 249 -17.24 -9.08 -3.06
C SER A 249 -18.23 -8.01 -3.54
N ASN A 250 -18.82 -8.19 -4.72
CA ASN A 250 -19.86 -7.32 -5.25
C ASN A 250 -21.24 -7.79 -4.79
N ASP A 251 -22.04 -6.93 -4.18
CA ASP A 251 -23.36 -7.29 -3.60
C ASP A 251 -24.34 -7.88 -4.61
N LYS A 252 -24.34 -7.39 -5.86
CA LYS A 252 -25.23 -7.90 -6.93
C LYS A 252 -24.83 -9.31 -7.33
N ASP A 253 -23.55 -9.56 -7.47
CA ASP A 253 -23.04 -10.87 -7.84
C ASP A 253 -23.17 -11.86 -6.68
N TYR A 254 -22.94 -11.40 -5.45
CA TYR A 254 -23.19 -12.19 -4.26
C TYR A 254 -24.67 -12.60 -4.14
N ALA A 255 -25.60 -11.69 -4.42
CA ALA A 255 -27.02 -12.03 -4.41
C ALA A 255 -27.39 -13.10 -5.48
N ARG A 256 -26.66 -13.14 -6.58
CA ARG A 256 -26.79 -14.22 -7.60
C ARG A 256 -26.19 -15.53 -7.09
N LEU A 257 -24.95 -15.48 -6.55
CA LEU A 257 -24.26 -16.66 -6.03
C LEU A 257 -25.05 -17.36 -4.92
N ARG A 258 -25.68 -16.61 -4.03
CA ARG A 258 -26.52 -17.16 -2.95
C ARG A 258 -27.64 -18.07 -3.45
N ARG A 259 -28.19 -17.83 -4.64
CA ARG A 259 -29.25 -18.65 -5.24
C ARG A 259 -28.75 -20.03 -5.68
N HIS A 260 -27.45 -20.19 -5.79
CA HIS A 260 -26.79 -21.43 -6.19
C HIS A 260 -26.19 -22.20 -5.02
N ILE A 261 -26.38 -21.75 -3.78
CA ILE A 261 -25.95 -22.50 -2.59
C ILE A 261 -26.80 -23.78 -2.51
N VAL A 262 -26.10 -24.92 -2.40
CA VAL A 262 -26.74 -26.26 -2.43
C VAL A 262 -27.44 -26.58 -1.11
N SER A 263 -26.89 -26.09 0.01
CA SER A 263 -27.45 -26.32 1.36
C SER A 263 -27.36 -25.05 2.18
N THR A 264 -28.35 -24.79 3.01
CA THR A 264 -28.36 -23.67 3.98
C THR A 264 -27.21 -23.76 4.97
N ASP A 265 -26.81 -24.98 5.33
CA ASP A 265 -25.67 -25.21 6.20
C ASP A 265 -24.38 -25.29 5.39
N PRO A 266 -23.32 -24.53 5.76
CA PRO A 266 -22.02 -24.66 5.15
C PRO A 266 -21.48 -26.10 5.28
N VAL A 267 -20.79 -26.58 4.25
CA VAL A 267 -20.15 -27.90 4.28
C VAL A 267 -18.95 -27.95 5.23
N LEU A 268 -18.44 -26.78 5.61
CA LEU A 268 -17.36 -26.63 6.55
C LEU A 268 -17.50 -25.30 7.28
N THR A 269 -17.18 -25.32 8.57
CA THR A 269 -17.02 -24.12 9.40
C THR A 269 -15.84 -24.33 10.33
N ASP A 270 -14.96 -23.32 10.42
CA ASP A 270 -13.87 -23.24 11.40
C ASP A 270 -13.95 -21.90 12.13
N VAL A 271 -13.68 -21.90 13.44
CA VAL A 271 -13.87 -20.73 14.30
C VAL A 271 -12.70 -20.59 15.25
N HIS A 272 -12.05 -19.43 15.21
CA HIS A 272 -11.00 -19.06 16.14
C HIS A 272 -11.46 -17.93 17.06
N ASN A 273 -11.22 -18.11 18.36
CA ASN A 273 -11.56 -17.13 19.41
C ASN A 273 -10.26 -16.50 19.94
N TYR A 274 -10.28 -15.18 20.15
CA TYR A 274 -9.13 -14.38 20.58
C TYR A 274 -9.34 -13.82 21.99
N VAL A 275 -9.63 -14.70 22.92
CA VAL A 275 -9.79 -14.35 24.34
C VAL A 275 -8.45 -13.92 24.93
N GLY A 276 -8.39 -12.75 25.55
CA GLY A 276 -7.18 -12.22 26.18
C GLY A 276 -6.14 -11.65 25.22
N MET A 277 -6.51 -11.39 23.97
CA MET A 277 -5.63 -10.67 23.05
C MET A 277 -5.35 -9.26 23.58
N PRO A 278 -4.06 -8.81 23.59
CA PRO A 278 -3.73 -7.47 24.01
C PRO A 278 -4.49 -6.42 23.20
N ALA A 279 -5.10 -5.45 23.88
CA ALA A 279 -5.79 -4.34 23.24
C ALA A 279 -4.86 -3.59 22.30
N TYR A 280 -5.40 -3.10 21.20
CA TYR A 280 -4.70 -2.31 20.19
C TYR A 280 -3.53 -3.01 19.48
N LYS A 281 -3.33 -4.30 19.71
CA LYS A 281 -2.29 -5.08 19.04
C LYS A 281 -2.84 -5.74 17.78
N THR A 282 -2.17 -5.51 16.67
CA THR A 282 -2.46 -6.20 15.40
C THR A 282 -1.73 -7.54 15.37
N ILE A 283 -2.46 -8.62 15.07
CA ILE A 283 -1.89 -9.96 14.87
C ILE A 283 -2.27 -10.54 13.50
N SER A 284 -1.68 -11.68 13.17
CA SER A 284 -2.08 -12.51 12.03
C SER A 284 -2.36 -13.92 12.53
N ASP A 285 -3.31 -14.59 11.89
CA ASP A 285 -3.68 -15.97 12.20
C ASP A 285 -3.92 -16.77 10.91
N THR A 286 -4.06 -18.07 11.04
CA THR A 286 -4.32 -18.97 9.92
C THR A 286 -5.43 -19.96 10.30
N LEU A 287 -6.58 -19.82 9.67
CA LEU A 287 -7.67 -20.79 9.75
C LEU A 287 -7.52 -21.85 8.64
N GLU A 288 -8.25 -22.94 8.75
CA GLU A 288 -8.12 -24.05 7.83
C GLU A 288 -9.46 -24.47 7.23
N ILE A 289 -9.48 -24.62 5.91
CA ILE A 289 -10.57 -25.28 5.19
C ILE A 289 -10.11 -26.70 4.84
N LYS A 290 -10.68 -27.70 5.48
CA LYS A 290 -10.24 -29.10 5.38
C LYS A 290 -11.15 -29.91 4.46
N GLY A 291 -10.55 -30.80 3.68
CA GLY A 291 -11.23 -31.95 3.08
C GLY A 291 -12.35 -31.63 2.08
N LEU A 292 -12.33 -30.49 1.40
CA LEU A 292 -13.35 -30.19 0.40
C LEU A 292 -13.25 -31.15 -0.80
N ARG A 293 -14.40 -31.61 -1.28
CA ARG A 293 -14.54 -32.39 -2.54
C ARG A 293 -14.49 -31.43 -3.74
N THR A 294 -14.28 -32.00 -4.90
CA THR A 294 -14.36 -31.26 -6.18
C THR A 294 -15.65 -30.45 -6.29
N GLY A 295 -15.56 -29.19 -6.69
CA GLY A 295 -16.69 -28.29 -6.82
C GLY A 295 -16.33 -26.81 -6.67
N MET A 296 -17.35 -25.98 -6.78
CA MET A 296 -17.25 -24.54 -6.57
C MET A 296 -17.75 -24.19 -5.17
N TYR A 297 -17.01 -23.37 -4.44
CA TYR A 297 -17.36 -22.98 -3.09
C TYR A 297 -17.37 -21.47 -2.91
N LEU A 298 -18.38 -20.98 -2.19
CA LEU A 298 -18.38 -19.65 -1.62
C LEU A 298 -17.71 -19.74 -0.24
N VAL A 299 -16.58 -19.09 -0.09
CA VAL A 299 -15.88 -18.97 1.19
C VAL A 299 -16.21 -17.60 1.77
N GLU A 300 -16.70 -17.58 2.99
CA GLU A 300 -17.03 -16.38 3.75
C GLU A 300 -16.21 -16.34 5.03
N VAL A 301 -15.56 -15.20 5.26
CA VAL A 301 -14.83 -14.91 6.49
C VAL A 301 -15.53 -13.76 7.20
N SER A 302 -16.01 -14.04 8.40
CA SER A 302 -16.80 -13.11 9.21
C SER A 302 -16.26 -13.01 10.64
N THR A 303 -16.70 -11.99 11.36
CA THR A 303 -16.34 -11.75 12.75
C THR A 303 -17.58 -11.75 13.64
N ASP A 304 -17.36 -11.72 14.96
CA ASP A 304 -18.41 -11.46 15.96
C ASP A 304 -18.93 -10.02 15.93
N ASN A 305 -18.23 -9.10 15.29
CA ASN A 305 -18.64 -7.72 15.14
C ASN A 305 -19.49 -7.54 13.88
N VAL A 306 -20.81 -7.39 14.06
CA VAL A 306 -21.81 -7.25 12.99
C VAL A 306 -21.61 -5.99 12.11
N SER A 307 -20.85 -4.99 12.57
CA SER A 307 -20.54 -3.80 11.77
C SER A 307 -19.40 -4.04 10.76
N MET A 308 -18.67 -5.15 10.90
CA MET A 308 -17.60 -5.50 9.99
C MET A 308 -18.14 -6.19 8.73
N PRO A 309 -17.63 -5.83 7.55
CA PRO A 309 -18.02 -6.52 6.33
C PRO A 309 -17.55 -7.98 6.35
N VAL A 310 -18.36 -8.87 5.79
CA VAL A 310 -17.97 -10.25 5.53
C VAL A 310 -17.08 -10.26 4.29
N GLU A 311 -15.86 -10.80 4.42
CA GLU A 311 -15.01 -11.01 3.25
C GLU A 311 -15.40 -12.31 2.55
N ARG A 312 -15.55 -12.25 1.23
CA ARG A 312 -16.05 -13.34 0.42
C ARG A 312 -15.12 -13.65 -0.73
N ARG A 313 -14.91 -14.94 -1.02
CA ARG A 313 -14.10 -15.42 -2.13
C ARG A 313 -14.74 -16.63 -2.78
N LEU A 314 -14.54 -16.82 -4.08
CA LEU A 314 -14.80 -18.10 -4.73
C LEU A 314 -13.57 -18.98 -4.61
N LEU A 315 -13.79 -20.23 -4.22
CA LEU A 315 -12.77 -21.26 -4.18
C LEU A 315 -13.18 -22.38 -5.16
N ARG A 316 -12.31 -22.66 -6.09
CA ARG A 316 -12.44 -23.74 -7.07
C ARG A 316 -11.66 -24.95 -6.56
N VAL A 317 -12.33 -26.05 -6.32
CA VAL A 317 -11.68 -27.29 -5.93
C VAL A 317 -11.72 -28.23 -7.14
N SER A 318 -10.56 -28.44 -7.76
CA SER A 318 -10.43 -29.22 -8.99
C SER A 318 -9.19 -30.10 -8.95
N ASN A 319 -9.31 -31.30 -9.48
CA ASN A 319 -8.20 -32.23 -9.62
C ASN A 319 -7.67 -32.30 -11.06
N LEU A 320 -8.04 -31.34 -11.90
CA LEU A 320 -7.58 -31.24 -13.27
C LEU A 320 -6.37 -30.32 -13.36
N TYR A 321 -5.34 -30.76 -14.09
CA TYR A 321 -4.14 -30.01 -14.38
C TYR A 321 -3.86 -30.03 -15.88
N PRO A 322 -4.29 -29.00 -16.64
CA PRO A 322 -4.02 -28.92 -18.07
C PRO A 322 -2.61 -28.41 -18.33
N VAL A 323 -1.94 -29.06 -19.27
CA VAL A 323 -0.65 -28.66 -19.84
C VAL A 323 -0.87 -28.34 -21.31
N ILE A 324 -0.46 -27.15 -21.74
CA ILE A 324 -0.66 -26.67 -23.11
C ILE A 324 0.69 -26.48 -23.78
N GLU A 325 0.79 -27.03 -24.98
CA GLU A 325 1.95 -26.91 -25.83
C GLU A 325 1.55 -26.45 -27.24
N MET A 326 2.20 -25.37 -27.72
CA MET A 326 2.05 -24.91 -29.07
C MET A 326 3.00 -25.70 -29.98
N LEU A 327 2.47 -26.38 -30.96
CA LEU A 327 3.21 -27.23 -31.90
C LEU A 327 3.43 -26.54 -33.26
N PRO A 328 4.46 -26.92 -34.02
CA PRO A 328 4.60 -26.45 -35.41
C PRO A 328 3.38 -26.78 -36.27
N GLY A 329 3.13 -25.98 -37.31
CA GLY A 329 2.03 -26.21 -38.24
C GLY A 329 0.66 -25.77 -37.75
N LYS A 330 0.61 -24.74 -36.88
CA LYS A 330 -0.67 -24.20 -36.34
C LYS A 330 -1.49 -25.23 -35.58
N LYS A 331 -0.82 -25.97 -34.70
CA LYS A 331 -1.41 -26.96 -33.82
C LYS A 331 -1.11 -26.62 -32.37
N CYS A 332 -1.98 -27.07 -31.48
CA CYS A 332 -1.80 -26.98 -30.04
C CYS A 332 -2.17 -28.33 -29.43
N ARG A 333 -1.37 -28.81 -28.52
CA ARG A 333 -1.66 -30.00 -27.69
C ARG A 333 -2.13 -29.51 -26.33
N VAL A 334 -3.22 -30.07 -25.88
CA VAL A 334 -3.73 -29.92 -24.51
C VAL A 334 -3.69 -31.27 -23.83
N ALA A 335 -2.77 -31.48 -22.90
CA ALA A 335 -2.73 -32.66 -22.07
C ALA A 335 -3.43 -32.38 -20.75
N VAL A 336 -4.36 -33.22 -20.33
CA VAL A 336 -5.08 -33.09 -19.08
C VAL A 336 -4.62 -34.19 -18.13
N LEU A 337 -4.06 -33.78 -17.00
CA LEU A 337 -3.54 -34.67 -15.97
C LEU A 337 -4.38 -34.54 -14.70
N ASN A 338 -4.41 -35.59 -13.93
CA ASN A 338 -4.88 -35.54 -12.55
C ASN A 338 -3.85 -34.82 -11.71
N ALA A 339 -4.26 -33.72 -11.09
CA ALA A 339 -3.35 -32.80 -10.39
C ALA A 339 -2.71 -33.43 -9.14
N THR A 340 -3.30 -34.46 -8.57
CA THR A 340 -2.79 -35.19 -7.38
C THR A 340 -1.82 -36.28 -7.75
N THR A 341 -2.12 -37.07 -8.79
CA THR A 341 -1.36 -38.28 -9.14
C THR A 341 -0.42 -38.08 -10.34
N GLY A 342 -0.64 -37.07 -11.15
CA GLY A 342 0.07 -36.84 -12.42
C GLY A 342 -0.37 -37.76 -13.54
N THR A 343 -1.37 -38.64 -13.33
CA THR A 343 -1.85 -39.58 -14.35
C THR A 343 -2.69 -38.84 -15.40
N ALA A 344 -2.68 -39.38 -16.61
CA ALA A 344 -3.51 -38.86 -17.70
C ALA A 344 -5.02 -38.97 -17.35
N VAL A 345 -5.81 -38.03 -17.84
CA VAL A 345 -7.28 -38.00 -17.70
C VAL A 345 -7.90 -38.17 -19.09
N PRO A 346 -8.20 -39.45 -19.48
CA PRO A 346 -8.91 -39.73 -20.72
C PRO A 346 -10.37 -39.24 -20.67
N GLY A 347 -10.91 -38.85 -21.81
CA GLY A 347 -12.32 -38.45 -21.92
C GLY A 347 -12.65 -37.08 -21.37
N ALA A 348 -11.66 -36.34 -20.85
CA ALA A 348 -11.87 -34.96 -20.43
C ALA A 348 -12.30 -34.09 -21.63
N LYS A 349 -13.22 -33.16 -21.38
CA LYS A 349 -13.66 -32.19 -22.38
C LYS A 349 -12.74 -30.95 -22.31
N VAL A 350 -12.37 -30.49 -23.49
CA VAL A 350 -11.52 -29.31 -23.67
C VAL A 350 -12.27 -28.32 -24.58
N ASP A 351 -12.88 -27.32 -23.99
CA ASP A 351 -13.48 -26.21 -24.73
C ASP A 351 -12.38 -25.21 -25.09
N VAL A 352 -12.27 -24.88 -26.36
CA VAL A 352 -11.27 -23.95 -26.88
C VAL A 352 -11.95 -22.81 -27.62
N VAL A 353 -11.67 -21.57 -27.20
CA VAL A 353 -12.13 -20.38 -27.87
C VAL A 353 -11.23 -20.11 -29.07
N MET A 354 -11.71 -20.49 -30.25
CA MET A 354 -10.97 -20.39 -31.50
C MET A 354 -10.87 -18.95 -32.03
N SER A 355 -11.93 -18.18 -31.85
CA SER A 355 -12.00 -16.77 -32.28
C SER A 355 -13.10 -16.03 -31.53
N ILE A 356 -13.03 -14.70 -31.58
CA ILE A 356 -14.08 -13.80 -31.12
C ILE A 356 -14.41 -12.91 -32.31
N ASP A 357 -15.66 -12.81 -32.69
CA ASP A 357 -16.08 -11.93 -33.77
C ASP A 357 -16.11 -10.45 -33.34
N ARG A 358 -16.50 -9.56 -34.27
CA ARG A 358 -16.56 -8.12 -34.03
C ARG A 358 -17.60 -7.73 -32.98
N ASP A 359 -18.64 -8.52 -32.84
CA ASP A 359 -19.74 -8.31 -31.88
C ASP A 359 -19.45 -8.94 -30.54
N GLY A 360 -18.22 -9.46 -30.33
CA GLY A 360 -17.77 -10.07 -29.08
C GLY A 360 -18.23 -11.52 -28.86
N LYS A 361 -18.87 -12.14 -29.88
CA LYS A 361 -19.33 -13.53 -29.81
C LYS A 361 -18.17 -14.50 -29.99
N GLU A 362 -18.08 -15.44 -29.09
CA GLU A 362 -17.01 -16.45 -29.04
C GLU A 362 -17.40 -17.66 -29.92
N HIS A 363 -16.43 -18.13 -30.67
CA HIS A 363 -16.51 -19.40 -31.42
C HIS A 363 -15.74 -20.47 -30.66
N VAL A 364 -16.47 -21.29 -29.92
CA VAL A 364 -15.91 -22.35 -29.07
C VAL A 364 -16.00 -23.68 -29.80
N LYS A 365 -14.91 -24.49 -29.74
CA LYS A 365 -14.91 -25.90 -30.16
C LYS A 365 -14.56 -26.76 -28.97
N THR A 366 -15.29 -27.85 -28.81
CA THR A 366 -15.05 -28.86 -27.77
C THR A 366 -14.28 -30.03 -28.37
N PHE A 367 -13.20 -30.40 -27.72
CA PHE A 367 -12.39 -31.59 -28.00
C PHE A 367 -12.50 -32.58 -26.82
N THR A 368 -12.14 -33.79 -27.06
CA THR A 368 -12.11 -34.83 -26.01
C THR A 368 -10.71 -35.42 -25.96
N THR A 369 -10.16 -35.58 -24.77
CA THR A 369 -8.84 -36.19 -24.59
C THR A 369 -8.88 -37.68 -24.90
N ASP A 370 -7.83 -38.18 -25.52
CA ASP A 370 -7.60 -39.56 -25.87
C ASP A 370 -7.19 -40.43 -24.64
N VAL A 371 -6.74 -41.64 -24.87
CA VAL A 371 -6.27 -42.57 -23.82
C VAL A 371 -5.05 -42.09 -23.07
N ASN A 372 -4.26 -41.15 -23.67
CA ASN A 372 -3.09 -40.52 -23.07
C ASN A 372 -3.46 -39.20 -22.37
N GLY A 373 -4.74 -38.83 -22.32
CA GLY A 373 -5.20 -37.56 -21.77
C GLY A 373 -4.94 -36.39 -22.68
N GLU A 374 -4.71 -36.59 -23.98
CA GLU A 374 -4.30 -35.54 -24.92
C GLU A 374 -5.41 -35.17 -25.91
N ALA A 375 -5.55 -33.89 -26.20
CA ALA A 375 -6.39 -33.38 -27.28
C ALA A 375 -5.55 -32.45 -28.20
N TYR A 376 -5.70 -32.63 -29.50
CA TYR A 376 -4.98 -31.85 -30.50
C TYR A 376 -5.93 -30.88 -31.18
N VAL A 377 -5.57 -29.62 -31.15
CA VAL A 377 -6.35 -28.51 -31.67
C VAL A 377 -5.63 -27.89 -32.86
N GLU A 378 -6.24 -27.96 -34.05
CA GLU A 378 -5.74 -27.29 -35.25
C GLU A 378 -6.44 -25.94 -35.45
N TYR A 379 -5.68 -24.92 -35.82
CA TYR A 379 -6.22 -23.59 -36.07
C TYR A 379 -5.68 -23.00 -37.40
N LYS A 380 -6.49 -22.18 -38.09
CA LYS A 380 -6.15 -21.69 -39.42
C LYS A 380 -5.55 -20.31 -39.44
N ALA A 381 -6.13 -19.35 -38.72
CA ALA A 381 -5.76 -17.95 -38.81
C ALA A 381 -4.98 -17.46 -37.57
N SER A 382 -5.60 -17.39 -36.43
CA SER A 382 -5.03 -16.92 -35.18
C SER A 382 -4.97 -18.03 -34.15
N GLU A 383 -4.04 -17.95 -33.23
CA GLU A 383 -3.96 -18.85 -32.08
C GLU A 383 -5.24 -18.78 -31.25
N PRO A 384 -5.67 -19.92 -30.68
CA PRO A 384 -6.79 -19.94 -29.77
C PRO A 384 -6.58 -19.01 -28.58
N ARG A 385 -7.65 -18.37 -28.09
CA ARG A 385 -7.55 -17.30 -27.08
C ARG A 385 -7.65 -17.81 -25.66
N ALA A 386 -8.53 -18.78 -25.44
CA ALA A 386 -8.76 -19.32 -24.11
C ALA A 386 -9.19 -20.80 -24.22
N TYR A 387 -9.07 -21.49 -23.13
CA TYR A 387 -9.51 -22.89 -22.99
C TYR A 387 -10.16 -23.12 -21.62
N ARG A 388 -10.90 -24.21 -21.52
CA ARG A 388 -11.42 -24.77 -20.29
C ARG A 388 -11.34 -26.29 -20.38
N VAL A 389 -10.97 -26.92 -19.28
CA VAL A 389 -10.99 -28.39 -19.15
C VAL A 389 -12.01 -28.80 -18.09
N TYR A 390 -12.75 -29.88 -18.34
CA TYR A 390 -13.73 -30.40 -17.39
C TYR A 390 -14.04 -31.86 -17.68
N THR A 391 -14.55 -32.53 -16.63
CA THR A 391 -15.21 -33.85 -16.74
C THR A 391 -16.62 -33.72 -16.20
N ASP A 392 -17.41 -34.80 -16.25
CA ASP A 392 -18.74 -34.82 -15.64
C ASP A 392 -18.68 -34.62 -14.12
N GLU A 393 -17.60 -35.09 -13.49
CA GLU A 393 -17.38 -35.06 -12.05
C GLU A 393 -16.62 -33.78 -11.59
N ASP A 394 -15.83 -33.17 -12.48
CA ASP A 394 -15.04 -31.97 -12.17
C ASP A 394 -15.31 -30.88 -13.20
N LYS A 395 -16.17 -29.94 -12.84
CA LYS A 395 -16.50 -28.75 -13.63
C LYS A 395 -15.96 -27.45 -13.02
N ALA A 396 -15.15 -27.56 -11.97
CA ALA A 396 -14.69 -26.41 -11.20
C ALA A 396 -13.47 -25.70 -11.81
N PHE A 397 -12.73 -26.35 -12.71
CA PHE A 397 -11.56 -25.72 -13.32
C PHE A 397 -11.96 -24.45 -14.09
N PRO A 398 -11.26 -23.30 -13.88
CA PRO A 398 -11.63 -22.04 -14.51
C PRO A 398 -11.32 -22.04 -16.00
N ARG A 399 -12.01 -21.18 -16.70
CA ARG A 399 -11.59 -20.79 -18.04
C ARG A 399 -10.27 -20.00 -17.94
N THR A 400 -9.29 -20.37 -18.74
CA THR A 400 -7.94 -19.84 -18.70
C THR A 400 -7.51 -19.33 -20.06
N SER A 401 -6.75 -18.26 -20.10
CA SER A 401 -6.14 -17.76 -21.36
C SER A 401 -5.12 -18.76 -21.90
N MET A 402 -5.04 -18.94 -23.20
CA MET A 402 -4.12 -19.85 -23.89
C MET A 402 -2.67 -19.35 -23.95
N GLY A 403 -2.26 -18.54 -23.05
CA GLY A 403 -0.87 -18.14 -22.90
C GLY A 403 -0.59 -16.68 -23.15
N GLY A 404 0.37 -16.15 -22.39
CA GLY A 404 0.96 -14.86 -22.68
C GLY A 404 1.75 -14.94 -23.99
N ARG A 405 1.46 -14.06 -24.91
CA ARG A 405 2.32 -13.85 -26.06
C ARG A 405 3.66 -13.33 -25.54
N PHE A 406 4.68 -14.15 -25.58
CA PHE A 406 6.05 -13.65 -25.50
C PHE A 406 6.33 -12.94 -26.83
N TYR A 407 6.13 -11.63 -26.89
CA TYR A 407 6.63 -10.83 -28.00
C TYR A 407 8.15 -10.77 -27.89
N TYR A 408 8.82 -11.61 -28.69
CA TYR A 408 10.24 -11.49 -28.88
C TYR A 408 10.48 -10.37 -29.91
N TYR A 409 10.92 -9.21 -29.46
CA TYR A 409 11.48 -8.18 -30.33
C TYR A 409 12.93 -8.59 -30.68
N GLY A 410 13.08 -9.47 -31.62
CA GLY A 410 14.38 -9.91 -32.12
C GLY A 410 14.26 -10.59 -33.47
N ASN A 411 15.27 -10.39 -34.32
CA ASN A 411 15.36 -10.98 -35.64
C ASN A 411 15.07 -12.48 -35.62
N LYS A 412 14.41 -12.97 -36.70
CA LYS A 412 14.08 -14.37 -36.97
C LYS A 412 15.29 -15.28 -36.99
N ALA A 413 15.90 -15.55 -35.85
CA ALA A 413 16.78 -16.66 -35.68
C ALA A 413 15.96 -17.87 -35.21
N ASN A 414 16.27 -19.05 -35.71
CA ASN A 414 15.71 -20.30 -35.25
C ASN A 414 16.00 -20.45 -33.75
N VAL A 415 15.03 -20.12 -32.90
CA VAL A 415 15.19 -20.23 -31.45
C VAL A 415 14.58 -21.57 -31.03
N THR A 416 15.42 -22.46 -30.56
CA THR A 416 14.97 -23.66 -29.87
C THR A 416 14.44 -23.25 -28.51
N GLN A 417 13.14 -23.41 -28.27
CA GLN A 417 12.54 -23.19 -26.95
C GLN A 417 12.50 -24.52 -26.19
N THR A 418 13.15 -24.56 -25.05
CA THR A 418 13.03 -25.66 -24.09
C THR A 418 12.06 -25.25 -22.99
N LYS A 419 10.97 -26.00 -22.83
CA LYS A 419 10.06 -25.85 -21.68
C LYS A 419 10.34 -26.97 -20.70
N ILE A 420 10.67 -26.61 -19.47
CA ILE A 420 10.90 -27.55 -18.39
C ILE A 420 9.63 -27.60 -17.54
N TYR A 421 9.02 -28.75 -17.47
CA TYR A 421 7.91 -29.02 -16.57
C TYR A 421 8.44 -29.80 -15.37
N THR A 422 8.13 -29.34 -14.17
CA THR A 422 8.52 -30.01 -12.94
C THR A 422 7.28 -30.53 -12.24
N ASP A 423 7.36 -31.71 -11.63
CA ASP A 423 6.30 -32.29 -10.81
C ASP A 423 6.07 -31.49 -9.50
N ARG A 424 7.03 -30.63 -9.13
CA ARG A 424 6.98 -29.78 -7.92
C ARG A 424 7.44 -28.36 -8.23
N ARG A 425 6.87 -27.41 -7.53
CA ARG A 425 7.28 -25.99 -7.62
C ARG A 425 8.63 -25.69 -6.97
N ILE A 426 9.04 -26.51 -6.00
CA ILE A 426 10.28 -26.35 -5.25
C ILE A 426 10.94 -27.70 -5.07
N TYR A 427 12.19 -27.84 -5.46
CA TYR A 427 13.07 -28.98 -5.20
C TYR A 427 14.04 -28.62 -4.07
N ARG A 428 14.32 -29.60 -3.19
CA ARG A 428 15.43 -29.40 -2.22
C ARG A 428 16.76 -29.35 -2.97
N PRO A 429 17.75 -28.55 -2.51
CA PRO A 429 19.02 -28.36 -3.21
C PRO A 429 19.83 -29.65 -3.49
N VAL A 430 19.48 -30.75 -2.83
CA VAL A 430 20.16 -32.06 -2.96
C VAL A 430 19.32 -33.12 -3.67
N SER A 431 18.23 -32.75 -4.32
CA SER A 431 17.40 -33.69 -5.10
C SER A 431 17.93 -33.73 -6.54
N TYR A 432 19.02 -34.44 -6.76
CA TYR A 432 19.50 -34.83 -8.10
C TYR A 432 18.93 -36.19 -8.45
N THR A 433 18.35 -36.30 -9.57
CA THR A 433 18.08 -37.58 -10.22
C THR A 433 19.20 -37.93 -11.17
#